data_52be25b7724c4012acaaeb5baa77704a
#
_entry.id   52be25b7724c4012acaaeb5baa77704a
#
_cell.length_a   1.000
_cell.length_b   1.000
_cell.length_c   1.000
_cell.angle_alpha   90.00
_cell.angle_beta   90.00
_cell.angle_gamma   90.00
#
_symmetry.space_group_name_H-M   'P 1'
#
loop_
_entity.id
_entity.type
_entity.pdbx_description
1 polymer ?
#
loop_
_entity_poly.entity_id
_entity_poly.type
_entity_poly.pdbx_seq_one_letter_code
_entity_poly.pdbx_strand_id
1 'polypeptide(L)'
;MHTTIMALSDFTGPTYIDDWSADLDSRWPERRGVRERIVDSIEAWQASFRPTSAEADPLRLIELGVGNGQLAAAVIDRICHAAGKVIYTGVDINHELTQFALGRLGKQSASVEMVIADLNDSESLTDGSDVDVMFTLQTLHDLDGYEALAAVYDASGRLLSPSGLLLNADFIEPFEKDDPAHPRRFPVEVHETLLRELGFVDFQYVVEGKLASMTARRPE
;
A
#
# COMPACT_ATOMS: atom_id res chain seq x y z
N MET A 1 12.62 -22.54 16.74
CA MET A 1 12.33 -21.44 17.68
C MET A 1 11.08 -20.75 17.14
N HIS A 2 9.95 -20.81 17.85
CA HIS A 2 8.76 -20.07 17.46
C HIS A 2 9.02 -18.58 17.75
N THR A 3 9.29 -17.81 16.73
CA THR A 3 9.39 -16.36 16.87
C THR A 3 7.96 -15.83 17.01
N THR A 4 7.58 -15.43 18.23
CA THR A 4 6.29 -14.78 18.46
C THR A 4 6.25 -13.51 17.61
N ILE A 5 5.22 -13.36 16.78
CA ILE A 5 5.00 -12.11 16.04
C ILE A 5 4.54 -11.08 17.07
N MET A 6 5.32 -10.03 17.25
CA MET A 6 4.99 -8.95 18.18
C MET A 6 4.05 -7.95 17.47
N ALA A 7 2.96 -7.61 18.15
CA ALA A 7 2.06 -6.56 17.71
C ALA A 7 2.63 -5.18 18.10
N LEU A 8 2.10 -4.09 17.51
CA LEU A 8 2.52 -2.74 17.89
C LEU A 8 2.37 -2.49 19.41
N SER A 9 1.34 -3.04 20.03
CA SER A 9 1.08 -2.94 21.48
C SER A 9 2.15 -3.58 22.38
N ASP A 10 3.02 -4.41 21.82
CA ASP A 10 4.10 -5.06 22.56
C ASP A 10 5.34 -4.15 22.71
N PHE A 11 5.36 -3.03 22.01
CA PHE A 11 6.42 -2.04 22.05
C PHE A 11 6.01 -0.85 22.92
N THR A 12 6.95 -0.31 23.68
CA THR A 12 6.72 0.80 24.61
C THR A 12 7.87 1.81 24.56
N GLY A 13 7.62 3.02 25.06
CA GLY A 13 8.64 4.08 25.10
C GLY A 13 8.50 5.09 23.97
N PRO A 14 9.36 6.12 23.92
CA PRO A 14 9.22 7.24 22.98
C PRO A 14 9.48 6.88 21.51
N THR A 15 10.14 5.75 21.26
CA THR A 15 10.52 5.26 19.91
C THR A 15 9.74 4.03 19.47
N TYR A 16 8.70 3.63 20.22
CA TYR A 16 8.02 2.33 20.07
C TYR A 16 7.53 2.04 18.65
N ILE A 17 7.09 3.04 17.89
CA ILE A 17 6.64 2.85 16.49
C ILE A 17 7.83 2.56 15.56
N ASP A 18 8.94 3.25 15.73
CA ASP A 18 10.14 2.99 14.95
C ASP A 18 10.78 1.64 15.33
N ASP A 19 10.75 1.28 16.61
CA ASP A 19 11.23 -0.02 17.12
C ASP A 19 10.38 -1.18 16.58
N TRP A 20 9.05 -1.04 16.54
CA TRP A 20 8.14 -1.98 15.89
C TRP A 20 8.44 -2.14 14.40
N SER A 21 8.63 -1.03 13.69
CA SER A 21 8.95 -1.07 12.26
C SER A 21 10.31 -1.72 11.98
N ALA A 22 11.31 -1.47 12.84
CA ALA A 22 12.61 -2.10 12.74
C ALA A 22 12.56 -3.61 13.02
N ASP A 23 11.70 -4.03 13.96
CA ASP A 23 11.45 -5.44 14.24
C ASP A 23 10.79 -6.15 13.05
N LEU A 24 9.83 -5.50 12.38
CA LEU A 24 9.25 -6.02 11.13
C LEU A 24 10.31 -6.21 10.04
N ASP A 25 11.22 -5.24 9.86
CA ASP A 25 12.30 -5.32 8.88
C ASP A 25 13.35 -6.38 9.25
N SER A 26 13.52 -6.66 10.54
CA SER A 26 14.41 -7.73 11.03
C SER A 26 13.81 -9.12 10.79
N ARG A 27 12.52 -9.27 11.01
CA ARG A 27 11.79 -10.54 10.79
C ARG A 27 11.58 -10.86 9.32
N TRP A 28 11.39 -9.85 8.53
CA TRP A 28 11.12 -9.93 7.09
C TRP A 28 12.14 -9.08 6.31
N PRO A 29 13.41 -9.53 6.19
CA PRO A 29 14.48 -8.73 5.58
C PRO A 29 14.18 -8.36 4.11
N GLU A 30 13.34 -9.13 3.42
CA GLU A 30 12.83 -8.84 2.08
C GLU A 30 12.00 -7.55 1.99
N ARG A 31 11.38 -7.09 3.09
CA ARG A 31 10.59 -5.85 3.12
C ARG A 31 11.33 -4.64 2.53
N ARG A 32 12.65 -4.58 2.74
CA ARG A 32 13.46 -3.46 2.22
C ARG A 32 13.47 -3.48 0.70
N GLY A 33 13.77 -4.62 0.08
CA GLY A 33 13.76 -4.78 -1.37
C GLY A 33 12.36 -4.54 -1.94
N VAL A 34 11.33 -5.06 -1.26
CA VAL A 34 9.93 -4.84 -1.65
C VAL A 34 9.55 -3.35 -1.62
N ARG A 35 9.95 -2.58 -0.60
CA ARG A 35 9.71 -1.12 -0.57
C ARG A 35 10.38 -0.40 -1.75
N GLU A 36 11.64 -0.73 -2.06
CA GLU A 36 12.34 -0.17 -3.20
C GLU A 36 11.62 -0.50 -4.52
N ARG A 37 11.15 -1.74 -4.67
CA ARG A 37 10.39 -2.18 -5.85
C ARG A 37 9.07 -1.43 -6.00
N ILE A 38 8.34 -1.16 -4.90
CA ILE A 38 7.14 -0.32 -4.92
C ILE A 38 7.48 1.05 -5.50
N VAL A 39 8.51 1.70 -4.97
CA VAL A 39 8.95 3.03 -5.43
C VAL A 39 9.33 3.00 -6.90
N ASP A 40 10.13 2.02 -7.33
CA ASP A 40 10.57 1.87 -8.72
C ASP A 40 9.38 1.61 -9.68
N SER A 41 8.39 0.82 -9.24
CA SER A 41 7.18 0.55 -10.03
C SER A 41 6.33 1.81 -10.24
N ILE A 42 6.18 2.63 -9.19
CA ILE A 42 5.45 3.90 -9.28
C ILE A 42 6.20 4.89 -10.19
N GLU A 43 7.52 4.99 -10.06
CA GLU A 43 8.36 5.85 -10.93
C GLU A 43 8.27 5.42 -12.40
N ALA A 44 8.35 4.11 -12.67
CA ALA A 44 8.22 3.56 -14.02
C ALA A 44 6.82 3.80 -14.62
N TRP A 45 5.75 3.65 -13.81
CA TRP A 45 4.40 3.97 -14.22
C TRP A 45 4.27 5.47 -14.55
N GLN A 46 4.76 6.35 -13.66
CA GLN A 46 4.74 7.80 -13.88
C GLN A 46 5.44 8.19 -15.19
N ALA A 47 6.63 7.63 -15.43
CA ALA A 47 7.38 7.89 -16.66
C ALA A 47 6.63 7.45 -17.94
N SER A 48 5.79 6.41 -17.84
CA SER A 48 5.09 5.81 -18.99
C SER A 48 3.73 6.44 -19.27
N PHE A 49 3.00 6.85 -18.21
CA PHE A 49 1.59 7.22 -18.30
C PHE A 49 1.30 8.66 -17.91
N ARG A 50 2.27 9.36 -17.32
CA ARG A 50 2.05 10.73 -16.87
C ARG A 50 3.06 11.70 -17.49
N PRO A 51 2.63 12.61 -18.36
CA PRO A 51 3.55 13.59 -18.97
C PRO A 51 4.08 14.55 -17.87
N THR A 52 5.38 14.75 -17.89
CA THR A 52 6.05 15.76 -17.05
C THR A 52 5.88 17.13 -17.69
N SER A 53 4.92 17.89 -17.23
CA SER A 53 4.80 19.32 -17.57
C SER A 53 4.60 20.15 -16.29
N ALA A 54 5.07 21.38 -16.31
CA ALA A 54 4.88 22.30 -15.18
C ALA A 54 3.39 22.67 -14.96
N GLU A 55 2.55 22.42 -15.95
CA GLU A 55 1.10 22.68 -15.94
C GLU A 55 0.27 21.40 -15.70
N ALA A 56 0.92 20.25 -15.47
CA ALA A 56 0.22 19.00 -15.19
C ALA A 56 -0.57 19.09 -13.87
N ASP A 57 -1.72 18.43 -13.84
CA ASP A 57 -2.48 18.25 -12.62
C ASP A 57 -1.64 17.57 -11.53
N PRO A 58 -1.91 17.82 -10.27
CA PRO A 58 -1.20 17.14 -9.17
C PRO A 58 -1.29 15.62 -9.30
N LEU A 59 -0.19 14.93 -9.04
CA LEU A 59 -0.18 13.47 -8.92
C LEU A 59 -0.88 13.07 -7.62
N ARG A 60 -1.93 12.24 -7.72
CA ARG A 60 -2.76 11.79 -6.59
C ARG A 60 -2.41 10.37 -6.19
N LEU A 61 -1.95 10.22 -4.96
CA LEU A 61 -1.50 8.96 -4.39
C LEU A 61 -2.35 8.58 -3.19
N ILE A 62 -2.74 7.31 -3.08
CA ILE A 62 -3.35 6.75 -1.87
C ILE A 62 -2.52 5.56 -1.41
N GLU A 63 -2.13 5.55 -0.13
CA GLU A 63 -1.54 4.39 0.55
C GLU A 63 -2.55 3.77 1.50
N LEU A 64 -2.81 2.48 1.34
CA LEU A 64 -3.66 1.69 2.22
C LEU A 64 -2.79 1.02 3.30
N GLY A 65 -3.04 1.35 4.57
CA GLY A 65 -2.22 0.91 5.70
C GLY A 65 -0.91 1.68 5.77
N VAL A 66 -0.98 3.00 6.00
CA VAL A 66 0.21 3.87 6.00
C VAL A 66 1.24 3.51 7.07
N GLY A 67 0.81 2.84 8.15
CA GLY A 67 1.68 2.46 9.25
C GLY A 67 2.48 3.65 9.79
N ASN A 68 3.81 3.51 9.87
CA ASN A 68 4.68 4.58 10.34
C ASN A 68 5.08 5.62 9.27
N GLY A 69 4.53 5.54 8.05
CA GLY A 69 4.80 6.47 6.95
C GLY A 69 6.18 6.32 6.28
N GLN A 70 6.89 5.23 6.54
CA GLN A 70 8.22 5.03 5.96
C GLN A 70 8.18 4.81 4.44
N LEU A 71 7.20 4.02 3.96
CA LEU A 71 7.01 3.81 2.53
C LEU A 71 6.56 5.10 1.85
N ALA A 72 5.56 5.79 2.42
CA ALA A 72 5.11 7.10 1.94
C ALA A 72 6.26 8.09 1.76
N ALA A 73 7.13 8.19 2.78
CA ALA A 73 8.28 9.09 2.73
C ALA A 73 9.21 8.76 1.55
N ALA A 74 9.49 7.47 1.32
CA ALA A 74 10.34 7.02 0.22
C ALA A 74 9.71 7.30 -1.16
N VAL A 75 8.40 7.03 -1.29
CA VAL A 75 7.63 7.30 -2.52
C VAL A 75 7.61 8.81 -2.83
N ILE A 76 7.20 9.63 -1.87
CA ILE A 76 7.09 11.08 -2.05
C ILE A 76 8.46 11.69 -2.38
N ASP A 77 9.52 11.31 -1.67
CA ASP A 77 10.86 11.82 -1.90
C ASP A 77 11.34 11.54 -3.35
N ARG A 78 11.12 10.32 -3.85
CA ARG A 78 11.50 9.92 -5.20
C ARG A 78 10.67 10.63 -6.28
N ILE A 79 9.36 10.73 -6.07
CA ILE A 79 8.41 11.15 -7.11
C ILE A 79 8.29 12.67 -7.19
N CYS A 80 8.39 13.42 -6.08
CA CYS A 80 8.23 14.88 -6.07
C CYS A 80 9.21 15.60 -7.01
N HIS A 81 10.39 15.02 -7.25
CA HIS A 81 11.37 15.61 -8.17
C HIS A 81 10.89 15.60 -9.63
N ALA A 82 10.07 14.65 -10.01
CA ALA A 82 9.58 14.47 -11.38
C ALA A 82 8.13 14.93 -11.59
N ALA A 83 7.27 14.84 -10.56
CA ALA A 83 5.85 15.09 -10.67
C ALA A 83 5.45 16.56 -10.50
N GLY A 84 6.30 17.41 -9.93
CA GLY A 84 5.97 18.79 -9.57
C GLY A 84 5.09 18.85 -8.32
N LYS A 85 3.77 18.69 -8.43
CA LYS A 85 2.83 18.69 -7.29
C LYS A 85 2.36 17.27 -6.99
N VAL A 86 2.38 16.89 -5.71
CA VAL A 86 1.88 15.61 -5.21
C VAL A 86 0.81 15.86 -4.14
N ILE A 87 -0.31 15.15 -4.26
CA ILE A 87 -1.34 15.03 -3.24
C ILE A 87 -1.30 13.59 -2.77
N TYR A 88 -1.00 13.39 -1.49
CA TYR A 88 -0.88 12.08 -0.89
C TYR A 88 -1.92 11.91 0.23
N THR A 89 -2.65 10.82 0.18
CA THR A 89 -3.58 10.39 1.23
C THR A 89 -3.11 9.07 1.82
N GLY A 90 -2.81 9.05 3.12
CA GLY A 90 -2.50 7.84 3.87
C GLY A 90 -3.74 7.37 4.64
N VAL A 91 -4.10 6.10 4.48
CA VAL A 91 -5.23 5.47 5.18
C VAL A 91 -4.71 4.46 6.18
N ASP A 92 -5.18 4.51 7.42
CA ASP A 92 -4.90 3.49 8.43
C ASP A 92 -6.02 3.48 9.49
N ILE A 93 -6.29 2.31 10.07
CA ILE A 93 -7.25 2.19 11.18
C ILE A 93 -6.68 2.74 12.49
N ASN A 94 -5.36 2.77 12.64
CA ASN A 94 -4.68 3.16 13.86
C ASN A 94 -4.37 4.65 13.88
N HIS A 95 -5.08 5.39 14.76
CA HIS A 95 -4.90 6.84 14.93
C HIS A 95 -3.45 7.22 15.32
N GLU A 96 -2.76 6.44 16.15
CA GLU A 96 -1.40 6.78 16.59
C GLU A 96 -0.41 6.68 15.43
N LEU A 97 -0.57 5.63 14.58
CA LEU A 97 0.24 5.47 13.36
C LEU A 97 -0.02 6.60 12.37
N THR A 98 -1.29 6.99 12.14
CA THR A 98 -1.60 8.12 11.24
C THR A 98 -0.99 9.44 11.72
N GLN A 99 -1.03 9.73 13.02
CA GLN A 99 -0.40 10.92 13.58
C GLN A 99 1.13 10.89 13.48
N PHE A 100 1.73 9.72 13.71
CA PHE A 100 3.17 9.54 13.57
C PHE A 100 3.61 9.72 12.11
N ALA A 101 2.89 9.10 11.16
CA ALA A 101 3.13 9.24 9.73
C ALA A 101 2.99 10.70 9.27
N LEU A 102 1.94 11.40 9.70
CA LEU A 102 1.75 12.83 9.42
C LEU A 102 2.95 13.66 9.90
N GLY A 103 3.44 13.40 11.12
CA GLY A 103 4.63 14.06 11.66
C GLY A 103 5.89 13.79 10.84
N ARG A 104 6.06 12.57 10.32
CA ARG A 104 7.17 12.17 9.44
C ARG A 104 7.10 12.89 8.10
N LEU A 105 5.91 12.96 7.50
CA LEU A 105 5.69 13.48 6.16
C LEU A 105 5.53 15.01 6.11
N GLY A 106 5.28 15.67 7.22
CA GLY A 106 5.02 17.12 7.29
C GLY A 106 6.16 18.02 6.82
N LYS A 107 7.33 17.46 6.49
CA LYS A 107 8.48 18.15 5.90
C LYS A 107 8.66 17.89 4.40
N GLN A 108 7.81 17.06 3.83
CA GLN A 108 7.87 16.69 2.41
C GLN A 108 7.24 17.77 1.51
N SER A 109 7.62 17.77 0.24
CA SER A 109 7.10 18.71 -0.77
C SER A 109 5.73 18.26 -1.34
N ALA A 110 4.91 17.56 -0.56
CA ALA A 110 3.60 17.07 -0.95
C ALA A 110 2.50 17.68 -0.06
N SER A 111 1.27 17.77 -0.59
CA SER A 111 0.08 17.96 0.24
C SER A 111 -0.30 16.61 0.84
N VAL A 112 -0.23 16.50 2.17
CA VAL A 112 -0.42 15.23 2.90
C VAL A 112 -1.71 15.27 3.69
N GLU A 113 -2.55 14.27 3.51
CA GLU A 113 -3.75 14.02 4.29
C GLU A 113 -3.71 12.63 4.92
N MET A 114 -4.26 12.47 6.12
CA MET A 114 -4.43 11.18 6.78
C MET A 114 -5.90 10.92 7.04
N VAL A 115 -6.35 9.73 6.68
CA VAL A 115 -7.72 9.24 6.89
C VAL A 115 -7.68 8.07 7.84
N ILE A 116 -8.49 8.12 8.90
CA ILE A 116 -8.68 6.99 9.81
C ILE A 116 -9.87 6.20 9.30
N ALA A 117 -9.60 5.00 8.78
CA ALA A 117 -10.63 4.14 8.21
C ALA A 117 -10.28 2.66 8.41
N ASP A 118 -11.31 1.84 8.58
CA ASP A 118 -11.21 0.37 8.53
C ASP A 118 -11.38 -0.08 7.08
N LEU A 119 -10.36 -0.72 6.52
CA LEU A 119 -10.39 -1.23 5.15
C LEU A 119 -11.36 -2.41 4.97
N ASN A 120 -11.85 -3.04 6.05
CA ASN A 120 -12.94 -4.00 5.99
C ASN A 120 -14.29 -3.32 5.63
N ASP A 121 -14.40 -2.02 5.89
CA ASP A 121 -15.49 -1.17 5.39
C ASP A 121 -15.01 -0.41 4.15
N SER A 122 -15.12 -1.05 2.99
CA SER A 122 -14.64 -0.49 1.72
C SER A 122 -15.42 0.77 1.28
N GLU A 123 -16.61 1.04 1.85
CA GLU A 123 -17.35 2.28 1.62
C GLU A 123 -16.62 3.48 2.23
N SER A 124 -15.79 3.26 3.24
CA SER A 124 -14.96 4.31 3.84
C SER A 124 -13.87 4.86 2.90
N LEU A 125 -13.61 4.19 1.77
CA LEU A 125 -12.68 4.62 0.73
C LEU A 125 -13.34 5.48 -0.36
N THR A 126 -14.62 5.86 -0.23
CA THR A 126 -15.40 6.43 -1.35
C THR A 126 -15.16 7.91 -1.63
N ASP A 127 -14.47 8.65 -0.79
CA ASP A 127 -14.19 10.07 -0.98
C ASP A 127 -12.92 10.29 -1.83
N GLY A 128 -13.08 10.25 -3.12
CA GLY A 128 -12.00 10.54 -4.07
C GLY A 128 -12.33 10.04 -5.47
N SER A 129 -11.98 10.81 -6.48
CA SER A 129 -11.95 10.39 -7.88
C SER A 129 -10.59 10.78 -8.47
N ASP A 130 -10.23 10.14 -9.55
CA ASP A 130 -9.03 10.47 -10.31
C ASP A 130 -7.71 10.25 -9.53
N VAL A 131 -7.65 9.15 -8.77
CA VAL A 131 -6.43 8.70 -8.11
C VAL A 131 -5.50 8.09 -9.16
N ASP A 132 -4.27 8.53 -9.19
CA ASP A 132 -3.28 8.06 -10.15
C ASP A 132 -2.65 6.73 -9.73
N VAL A 133 -2.34 6.61 -8.44
CA VAL A 133 -1.72 5.40 -7.88
C VAL A 133 -2.31 5.06 -6.52
N MET A 134 -2.72 3.81 -6.35
CA MET A 134 -3.02 3.22 -5.05
C MET A 134 -2.00 2.15 -4.74
N PHE A 135 -1.44 2.17 -3.53
CA PHE A 135 -0.42 1.20 -3.15
C PHE A 135 -0.54 0.80 -1.68
N THR A 136 0.00 -0.36 -1.36
CA THR A 136 -0.03 -0.93 -0.01
C THR A 136 1.17 -1.87 0.20
N LEU A 137 1.62 -1.97 1.45
CA LEU A 137 2.64 -2.91 1.87
C LEU A 137 2.23 -3.61 3.17
N GLN A 138 2.00 -4.92 3.10
CA GLN A 138 1.68 -5.77 4.27
C GLN A 138 0.48 -5.27 5.08
N THR A 139 -0.64 -5.04 4.39
CA THR A 139 -1.87 -4.55 5.00
C THR A 139 -3.07 -5.44 4.67
N LEU A 140 -3.20 -5.86 3.41
CA LEU A 140 -4.43 -6.54 2.97
C LEU A 140 -4.55 -7.96 3.53
N HIS A 141 -3.47 -8.56 4.01
CA HIS A 141 -3.52 -9.83 4.75
C HIS A 141 -4.16 -9.74 6.14
N ASP A 142 -4.41 -8.53 6.64
CA ASP A 142 -5.11 -8.30 7.91
C ASP A 142 -6.62 -8.11 7.73
N LEU A 143 -7.10 -8.06 6.48
CA LEU A 143 -8.52 -8.01 6.17
C LEU A 143 -9.26 -9.30 6.58
N ASP A 144 -10.58 -9.22 6.68
CA ASP A 144 -11.47 -10.31 7.06
C ASP A 144 -11.73 -11.31 5.90
N GLY A 145 -10.65 -11.70 5.18
CA GLY A 145 -10.68 -12.75 4.17
C GLY A 145 -10.93 -12.27 2.75
N TYR A 146 -11.40 -13.20 1.91
CA TYR A 146 -11.50 -13.01 0.47
C TYR A 146 -12.47 -11.89 0.06
N GLU A 147 -13.64 -11.86 0.68
CA GLU A 147 -14.70 -10.88 0.35
C GLU A 147 -14.25 -9.45 0.67
N ALA A 148 -13.54 -9.26 1.80
CA ALA A 148 -13.00 -7.96 2.16
C ALA A 148 -11.85 -7.54 1.19
N LEU A 149 -10.99 -8.47 0.80
CA LEU A 149 -9.97 -8.23 -0.22
C LEU A 149 -10.61 -7.83 -1.56
N ALA A 150 -11.66 -8.56 -1.98
CA ALA A 150 -12.40 -8.26 -3.21
C ALA A 150 -13.03 -6.87 -3.16
N ALA A 151 -13.62 -6.49 -2.03
CA ALA A 151 -14.24 -5.18 -1.83
C ALA A 151 -13.23 -4.03 -1.90
N VAL A 152 -12.02 -4.21 -1.32
CA VAL A 152 -10.93 -3.22 -1.41
C VAL A 152 -10.45 -3.07 -2.86
N TYR A 153 -10.28 -4.16 -3.60
CA TYR A 153 -9.87 -4.09 -5.01
C TYR A 153 -10.94 -3.45 -5.90
N ASP A 154 -12.22 -3.76 -5.67
CA ASP A 154 -13.33 -3.12 -6.39
C ASP A 154 -13.39 -1.61 -6.10
N ALA A 155 -13.28 -1.21 -4.83
CA ALA A 155 -13.18 0.21 -4.44
C ALA A 155 -11.98 0.89 -5.10
N SER A 156 -10.82 0.23 -5.13
CA SER A 156 -9.63 0.74 -5.81
C SER A 156 -9.88 0.97 -7.30
N GLY A 157 -10.57 0.04 -7.97
CA GLY A 157 -10.94 0.17 -9.39
C GLY A 157 -11.88 1.36 -9.66
N ARG A 158 -12.76 1.69 -8.71
CA ARG A 158 -13.63 2.87 -8.83
C ARG A 158 -12.90 4.19 -8.65
N LEU A 159 -11.92 4.23 -7.73
CA LEU A 159 -11.17 5.44 -7.38
C LEU A 159 -10.06 5.78 -8.37
N LEU A 160 -9.40 4.78 -8.92
CA LEU A 160 -8.30 4.98 -9.86
C LEU A 160 -8.77 5.68 -11.14
N SER A 161 -7.98 6.60 -11.65
CA SER A 161 -8.13 7.20 -12.98
C SER A 161 -7.90 6.15 -14.09
N PRO A 162 -8.36 6.37 -15.33
CA PRO A 162 -7.97 5.54 -16.46
C PRO A 162 -6.45 5.37 -16.53
N SER A 163 -5.98 4.16 -16.77
CA SER A 163 -4.56 3.77 -16.72
C SER A 163 -3.89 3.89 -15.34
N GLY A 164 -4.62 4.25 -14.29
CA GLY A 164 -4.11 4.34 -12.92
C GLY A 164 -3.55 3.01 -12.40
N LEU A 165 -2.54 3.08 -11.56
CA LEU A 165 -1.80 1.93 -11.02
C LEU A 165 -2.36 1.49 -9.67
N LEU A 166 -2.67 0.22 -9.55
CA LEU A 166 -2.83 -0.48 -8.27
C LEU A 166 -1.58 -1.31 -7.99
N LEU A 167 -1.03 -1.19 -6.78
CA LEU A 167 0.11 -1.96 -6.33
C LEU A 167 -0.17 -2.54 -4.94
N ASN A 168 -0.15 -3.86 -4.82
CA ASN A 168 -0.22 -4.59 -3.56
C ASN A 168 1.06 -5.38 -3.34
N ALA A 169 1.71 -5.17 -2.21
CA ALA A 169 2.86 -5.97 -1.80
C ALA A 169 2.54 -6.65 -0.45
N ASP A 170 2.32 -7.96 -0.49
CA ASP A 170 1.81 -8.66 0.68
C ASP A 170 2.30 -10.12 0.76
N PHE A 171 2.02 -10.75 1.90
CA PHE A 171 2.26 -12.17 2.13
C PHE A 171 1.36 -13.03 1.24
N ILE A 172 1.99 -13.94 0.49
CA ILE A 172 1.32 -14.84 -0.44
C ILE A 172 1.20 -16.29 0.06
N GLU A 173 1.70 -16.55 1.26
CA GLU A 173 1.64 -17.85 1.90
C GLU A 173 1.06 -17.74 3.31
N PRO A 174 0.17 -18.66 3.71
CA PRO A 174 -0.32 -18.70 5.08
C PRO A 174 0.82 -18.97 6.05
N PHE A 175 0.71 -18.41 7.25
CA PHE A 175 1.60 -18.77 8.35
C PHE A 175 1.08 -20.00 9.08
N GLU A 176 1.97 -20.70 9.78
CA GLU A 176 1.65 -21.91 10.56
C GLU A 176 0.51 -21.71 11.57
N LYS A 177 0.35 -20.47 12.06
CA LYS A 177 -0.68 -20.09 13.03
C LYS A 177 -2.01 -19.63 12.41
N ASP A 178 -2.06 -19.47 11.09
CA ASP A 178 -3.26 -18.99 10.41
C ASP A 178 -4.35 -20.05 10.46
N ASP A 179 -5.60 -19.61 10.60
CA ASP A 179 -6.75 -20.50 10.58
C ASP A 179 -7.07 -20.88 9.13
N PRO A 180 -6.94 -22.17 8.73
CA PRO A 180 -7.25 -22.59 7.37
C PRO A 180 -8.73 -22.42 6.98
N ALA A 181 -9.63 -22.32 7.96
CA ALA A 181 -11.05 -22.08 7.72
C ALA A 181 -11.36 -20.61 7.40
N HIS A 182 -10.45 -19.70 7.76
CA HIS A 182 -10.58 -18.26 7.55
C HIS A 182 -9.25 -17.72 6.96
N PRO A 183 -8.94 -18.06 5.70
CA PRO A 183 -7.70 -17.63 5.08
C PRO A 183 -7.68 -16.11 4.89
N ARG A 184 -6.54 -15.50 5.21
CA ARG A 184 -6.30 -14.04 5.04
C ARG A 184 -5.14 -13.76 4.10
N ARG A 185 -4.26 -14.75 3.88
CA ARG A 185 -3.12 -14.69 2.97
C ARG A 185 -3.41 -15.54 1.78
N PHE A 186 -3.36 -14.94 0.62
CA PHE A 186 -3.75 -15.58 -0.63
C PHE A 186 -2.56 -15.66 -1.58
N PRO A 187 -2.41 -16.78 -2.31
CA PRO A 187 -1.38 -16.90 -3.33
C PRO A 187 -1.62 -15.91 -4.48
N VAL A 188 -0.57 -15.62 -5.24
CA VAL A 188 -0.60 -14.64 -6.35
C VAL A 188 -1.72 -14.91 -7.34
N GLU A 189 -2.02 -16.16 -7.62
CA GLU A 189 -3.05 -16.58 -8.58
C GLU A 189 -4.46 -16.14 -8.15
N VAL A 190 -4.72 -16.06 -6.84
CA VAL A 190 -5.99 -15.55 -6.31
C VAL A 190 -6.10 -14.05 -6.56
N HIS A 191 -5.04 -13.29 -6.27
CA HIS A 191 -4.98 -11.85 -6.55
C HIS A 191 -5.13 -11.57 -8.04
N GLU A 192 -4.43 -12.31 -8.90
CA GLU A 192 -4.51 -12.17 -10.36
C GLU A 192 -5.93 -12.44 -10.88
N THR A 193 -6.54 -13.55 -10.44
CA THR A 193 -7.90 -13.91 -10.84
C THR A 193 -8.88 -12.81 -10.44
N LEU A 194 -8.84 -12.39 -9.18
CA LEU A 194 -9.73 -11.38 -8.65
C LEU A 194 -9.59 -10.03 -9.37
N LEU A 195 -8.36 -9.57 -9.57
CA LEU A 195 -8.11 -8.30 -10.27
C LEU A 195 -8.58 -8.37 -11.74
N ARG A 196 -8.39 -9.49 -12.42
CA ARG A 196 -8.90 -9.68 -13.79
C ARG A 196 -10.43 -9.69 -13.85
N GLU A 197 -11.10 -10.33 -12.89
CA GLU A 197 -12.56 -10.35 -12.80
C GLU A 197 -13.13 -8.95 -12.56
N LEU A 198 -12.40 -8.10 -11.84
CA LEU A 198 -12.72 -6.69 -11.61
C LEU A 198 -12.33 -5.77 -12.79
N GLY A 199 -11.78 -6.33 -13.87
CA GLY A 199 -11.47 -5.61 -15.09
C GLY A 199 -10.10 -4.94 -15.12
N PHE A 200 -9.23 -5.19 -14.15
CA PHE A 200 -7.85 -4.71 -14.21
C PHE A 200 -7.06 -5.41 -15.33
N VAL A 201 -6.09 -4.70 -15.87
CA VAL A 201 -5.21 -5.15 -16.96
C VAL A 201 -3.74 -5.11 -16.55
N ASP A 202 -2.86 -5.72 -17.35
CA ASP A 202 -1.40 -5.68 -17.20
C ASP A 202 -0.91 -6.17 -15.83
N PHE A 203 -1.55 -7.22 -15.30
CA PHE A 203 -1.11 -7.82 -14.06
C PHE A 203 0.33 -8.35 -14.18
N GLN A 204 1.18 -7.93 -13.25
CA GLN A 204 2.56 -8.37 -13.10
C GLN A 204 2.87 -8.61 -11.64
N TYR A 205 3.83 -9.47 -11.35
CA TYR A 205 4.29 -9.69 -9.99
C TYR A 205 5.75 -10.11 -9.90
N VAL A 206 6.34 -9.87 -8.74
CA VAL A 206 7.67 -10.37 -8.36
C VAL A 206 7.60 -10.90 -6.95
N VAL A 207 8.08 -12.12 -6.74
CA VAL A 207 8.14 -12.78 -5.43
C VAL A 207 9.50 -12.54 -4.80
N GLU A 208 9.52 -12.12 -3.55
CA GLU A 208 10.71 -11.95 -2.71
C GLU A 208 10.44 -12.62 -1.34
N GLY A 209 11.05 -13.76 -1.08
CA GLY A 209 10.79 -14.54 0.12
C GLY A 209 9.32 -14.94 0.22
N LYS A 210 8.63 -14.49 1.28
CA LYS A 210 7.20 -14.74 1.50
C LYS A 210 6.28 -13.62 1.00
N LEU A 211 6.86 -12.55 0.47
CA LEU A 211 6.14 -11.41 -0.08
C LEU A 211 6.09 -11.47 -1.60
N ALA A 212 5.02 -10.95 -2.18
CA ALA A 212 4.96 -10.64 -3.59
C ALA A 212 4.56 -9.18 -3.78
N SER A 213 5.28 -8.48 -4.66
CA SER A 213 4.86 -7.18 -5.19
C SER A 213 4.04 -7.44 -6.44
N MET A 214 2.78 -7.07 -6.42
CA MET A 214 1.80 -7.28 -7.49
C MET A 214 1.32 -5.94 -8.00
N THR A 215 1.34 -5.75 -9.32
CA THR A 215 0.84 -4.54 -9.98
C THR A 215 -0.25 -4.87 -10.97
N ALA A 216 -1.23 -3.98 -11.10
CA ALA A 216 -2.24 -4.02 -12.14
C ALA A 216 -2.68 -2.59 -12.47
N ARG A 217 -3.27 -2.37 -13.65
CA ARG A 217 -3.76 -1.06 -14.05
C ARG A 217 -5.26 -1.08 -14.27
N ARG A 218 -5.91 0.04 -13.96
CA ARG A 218 -7.25 0.30 -14.47
C ARG A 218 -7.17 0.44 -16.00
N PRO A 219 -8.09 -0.14 -16.81
CA PRO A 219 -8.12 0.08 -18.25
C PRO A 219 -8.37 1.56 -18.60
N GLU A 220 -8.07 1.91 -19.86
CA GLU A 220 -8.35 3.24 -20.44
C GLU A 220 -9.83 3.53 -20.54
#